data_7ca5cd5fe1cd0eeb75b474125365c114
#
_entry.id   7ca5cd5fe1cd0eeb75b474125365c114
#
_cell.length_a   1.000
_cell.length_b   1.000
_cell.length_c   1.000
_cell.angle_alpha   90.00
_cell.angle_beta   90.00
_cell.angle_gamma   90.00
#
_symmetry.space_group_name_H-M   'P 1'
#
loop_
_entity.id
_entity.type
_entity.pdbx_description
1 polymer ?
#
loop_
_entity_poly.entity_id
_entity_poly.type
_entity_poly.pdbx_seq_one_letter_code
_entity_poly.pdbx_strand_id
1 'polypeptide(L)'
;ADIVNKMAVNNYDAVIMGHSSFKLIPMDNEIQLNFLNEEIDKLVTAIEEAKANGSHQNTAVVKLLERSKKAVEKNVKKLTDIKRDQGITFDKLGVDYMFVDEAHEFKNLYTYTAMSNIAGVPQARSQKASDMYMKCKFIQKSGGNVCFATGTPITNTMAELFTMQRYLQEEELERLNIHNFDAWAKTFGKVITSLEVSVDGSGFQTRQRFNKFFNIPELMNSFREVAEIQTESMLNNALENSKLQ
;
A
#
# COMPACT_ATOMS: atom_id res chain seq x y z
N ALA A 1 -1.50 -26.20 0.71
CA ALA A 1 -1.83 -26.98 -0.50
C ALA A 1 -3.28 -27.49 -0.48
N ASP A 2 -3.79 -28.05 0.62
CA ASP A 2 -5.12 -28.65 0.68
C ASP A 2 -6.28 -27.66 0.45
N ILE A 3 -6.21 -26.47 1.06
CA ILE A 3 -7.26 -25.44 0.94
C ILE A 3 -7.38 -24.90 -0.50
N VAL A 4 -6.25 -24.67 -1.14
CA VAL A 4 -6.18 -24.14 -2.52
C VAL A 4 -6.73 -25.19 -3.51
N ASN A 5 -6.37 -26.46 -3.33
CA ASN A 5 -6.91 -27.55 -4.14
C ASN A 5 -8.43 -27.67 -3.97
N LYS A 6 -8.94 -27.54 -2.73
CA LYS A 6 -10.38 -27.57 -2.47
C LYS A 6 -11.10 -26.40 -3.13
N MET A 7 -10.52 -25.18 -3.10
CA MET A 7 -11.08 -24.02 -3.78
C MET A 7 -11.16 -24.23 -5.30
N ALA A 8 -10.16 -24.84 -5.89
CA ALA A 8 -10.09 -25.03 -7.34
C ALA A 8 -11.02 -26.13 -7.87
N VAL A 9 -11.39 -27.12 -7.04
CA VAL A 9 -12.20 -28.28 -7.48
C VAL A 9 -13.66 -28.14 -7.08
N ASN A 10 -13.98 -27.30 -6.09
CA ASN A 10 -15.34 -27.14 -5.61
C ASN A 10 -15.85 -25.73 -5.92
N ASN A 11 -17.14 -25.64 -6.13
CA ASN A 11 -17.83 -24.38 -6.36
C ASN A 11 -18.30 -23.83 -5.00
N TYR A 12 -17.46 -23.04 -4.33
CA TYR A 12 -17.80 -22.37 -3.09
C TYR A 12 -18.31 -20.94 -3.40
N ASP A 13 -19.40 -20.53 -2.73
CA ASP A 13 -19.87 -19.15 -2.78
C ASP A 13 -18.91 -18.20 -2.07
N ALA A 14 -18.26 -18.65 -0.99
CA ALA A 14 -17.28 -17.91 -0.25
C ALA A 14 -16.27 -18.82 0.47
N VAL A 15 -15.04 -18.33 0.66
CA VAL A 15 -14.00 -19.02 1.43
C VAL A 15 -13.42 -18.04 2.45
N ILE A 16 -13.41 -18.45 3.71
CA ILE A 16 -12.83 -17.66 4.82
C ILE A 16 -11.51 -18.29 5.21
N MET A 17 -10.46 -17.48 5.29
CA MET A 17 -9.12 -17.92 5.71
C MET A 17 -8.37 -16.84 6.47
N GLY A 18 -7.42 -17.26 7.31
CA GLY A 18 -6.53 -16.34 7.99
C GLY A 18 -5.47 -15.75 7.06
N HIS A 19 -4.98 -14.54 7.35
CA HIS A 19 -3.93 -13.84 6.59
C HIS A 19 -2.66 -14.68 6.42
N SER A 20 -2.31 -15.50 7.42
CA SER A 20 -1.15 -16.39 7.37
C SER A 20 -1.28 -17.49 6.31
N SER A 21 -2.50 -17.99 6.07
CA SER A 21 -2.79 -18.97 5.01
C SER A 21 -2.89 -18.28 3.65
N PHE A 22 -3.52 -17.11 3.58
CA PHE A 22 -3.70 -16.34 2.35
C PHE A 22 -2.36 -15.99 1.68
N LYS A 23 -1.37 -15.55 2.45
CA LYS A 23 -0.03 -15.22 1.93
C LYS A 23 0.73 -16.42 1.33
N LEU A 24 0.30 -17.65 1.61
CA LEU A 24 0.92 -18.86 1.06
C LEU A 24 0.37 -19.25 -0.32
N ILE A 25 -0.72 -18.62 -0.76
CA ILE A 25 -1.27 -18.83 -2.10
C ILE A 25 -0.42 -18.03 -3.09
N PRO A 26 0.36 -18.68 -3.98
CA PRO A 26 1.19 -17.96 -4.92
C PRO A 26 0.35 -17.29 -6.00
N MET A 27 0.86 -16.23 -6.59
CA MET A 27 0.38 -15.68 -7.86
C MET A 27 1.18 -16.33 -9.00
N ASP A 28 0.61 -16.41 -10.20
CA ASP A 28 1.33 -16.87 -11.38
C ASP A 28 2.64 -16.08 -11.59
N ASN A 29 3.68 -16.77 -12.06
CA ASN A 29 5.01 -16.18 -12.22
C ASN A 29 5.03 -15.03 -13.22
N GLU A 30 4.28 -15.12 -14.31
CA GLU A 30 4.23 -14.07 -15.32
C GLU A 30 3.56 -12.82 -14.76
N ILE A 31 2.47 -12.98 -14.02
CA ILE A 31 1.79 -11.88 -13.34
C ILE A 31 2.72 -11.23 -12.30
N GLN A 32 3.45 -12.04 -11.52
CA GLN A 32 4.43 -11.52 -10.56
C GLN A 32 5.56 -10.76 -11.26
N LEU A 33 6.07 -11.27 -12.38
CA LEU A 33 7.14 -10.64 -13.15
C LEU A 33 6.68 -9.30 -13.72
N ASN A 34 5.48 -9.25 -14.29
CA ASN A 34 4.90 -8.02 -14.82
C ASN A 34 4.73 -6.97 -13.72
N PHE A 35 4.20 -7.36 -12.57
CA PHE A 35 4.07 -6.48 -11.41
C PHE A 35 5.42 -5.93 -10.92
N LEU A 36 6.45 -6.77 -10.83
CA LEU A 36 7.78 -6.35 -10.41
C LEU A 36 8.48 -5.44 -11.44
N ASN A 37 8.23 -5.66 -12.72
CA ASN A 37 8.73 -4.79 -13.77
C ASN A 37 8.06 -3.40 -13.73
N GLU A 38 6.72 -3.34 -13.54
CA GLU A 38 6.03 -2.06 -13.30
C GLU A 38 6.61 -1.32 -12.09
N GLU A 39 6.98 -2.03 -11.01
CA GLU A 39 7.65 -1.42 -9.86
C GLU A 39 9.07 -0.91 -10.19
N ILE A 40 9.81 -1.62 -11.03
CA ILE A 40 11.14 -1.16 -11.49
C ILE A 40 10.99 0.12 -12.30
N ASP A 41 10.02 0.21 -13.18
CA ASP A 41 9.77 1.40 -14.01
C ASP A 41 9.40 2.61 -13.14
N LYS A 42 8.53 2.42 -12.13
CA LYS A 42 8.22 3.46 -11.14
C LYS A 42 9.48 3.93 -10.38
N LEU A 43 10.38 3.00 -10.04
CA LEU A 43 11.65 3.33 -9.38
C LEU A 43 12.61 4.08 -10.30
N VAL A 44 12.69 3.72 -11.58
CA VAL A 44 13.52 4.41 -12.57
C VAL A 44 13.06 5.86 -12.71
N THR A 45 11.77 6.08 -12.89
CA THR A 45 11.17 7.42 -12.96
C THR A 45 11.50 8.25 -11.71
N ALA A 46 11.30 7.67 -10.51
CA ALA A 46 11.61 8.37 -9.26
C ALA A 46 13.11 8.70 -9.10
N ILE A 47 14.01 7.83 -9.60
CA ILE A 47 15.46 8.09 -9.61
C ILE A 47 15.80 9.24 -10.56
N GLU A 48 15.20 9.30 -11.74
CA GLU A 48 15.40 10.36 -12.73
C GLU A 48 14.92 11.71 -12.20
N GLU A 49 13.73 11.75 -11.62
CA GLU A 49 13.18 12.94 -10.96
C GLU A 49 14.08 13.43 -9.80
N ALA A 50 14.56 12.51 -8.95
CA ALA A 50 15.45 12.84 -7.86
C ALA A 50 16.80 13.38 -8.35
N LYS A 51 17.33 12.89 -9.48
CA LYS A 51 18.56 13.38 -10.11
C LYS A 51 18.37 14.76 -10.74
N ALA A 52 17.23 15.00 -11.38
CA ALA A 52 16.92 16.26 -12.04
C ALA A 52 16.78 17.42 -11.04
N ASN A 53 16.31 17.16 -9.82
CA ASN A 53 16.13 18.17 -8.77
C ASN A 53 17.42 18.62 -8.05
N GLY A 54 18.58 18.12 -8.41
CA GLY A 54 19.94 18.72 -8.30
C GLY A 54 20.50 19.16 -6.94
N SER A 55 19.94 18.77 -5.77
CA SER A 55 20.50 19.15 -4.46
C SER A 55 21.39 18.05 -3.85
N HIS A 56 22.37 18.44 -3.01
CA HIS A 56 23.24 17.49 -2.28
C HIS A 56 22.46 16.47 -1.43
N GLN A 57 21.25 16.83 -0.94
CA GLN A 57 20.37 15.93 -0.20
C GLN A 57 19.83 14.79 -1.09
N ASN A 58 19.72 14.99 -2.39
CA ASN A 58 19.22 13.99 -3.32
C ASN A 58 20.16 12.80 -3.52
N THR A 59 21.46 12.93 -3.22
CA THR A 59 22.40 11.81 -3.36
C THR A 59 22.06 10.64 -2.43
N ALA A 60 21.61 10.90 -1.22
CA ALA A 60 21.19 9.85 -0.27
C ALA A 60 19.89 9.19 -0.72
N VAL A 61 18.93 9.98 -1.20
CA VAL A 61 17.65 9.50 -1.75
C VAL A 61 17.87 8.66 -3.00
N VAL A 62 18.68 9.13 -3.95
CA VAL A 62 19.03 8.37 -5.15
C VAL A 62 19.65 7.03 -4.79
N LYS A 63 20.61 6.98 -3.84
CA LYS A 63 21.20 5.73 -3.35
C LYS A 63 20.17 4.79 -2.72
N LEU A 64 19.18 5.32 -2.00
CA LEU A 64 18.10 4.52 -1.40
C LEU A 64 17.22 3.90 -2.49
N LEU A 65 16.79 4.71 -3.47
CA LEU A 65 15.98 4.25 -4.60
C LEU A 65 16.72 3.21 -5.46
N GLU A 66 18.02 3.43 -5.72
CA GLU A 66 18.86 2.47 -6.45
C GLU A 66 19.02 1.13 -5.68
N ARG A 67 19.13 1.17 -4.35
CA ARG A 67 19.12 -0.05 -3.52
C ARG A 67 17.78 -0.78 -3.62
N SER A 68 16.67 -0.05 -3.58
CA SER A 68 15.34 -0.61 -3.71
C SER A 68 15.16 -1.24 -5.10
N LYS A 69 15.59 -0.57 -6.17
CA LYS A 69 15.59 -1.11 -7.53
C LYS A 69 16.37 -2.43 -7.61
N LYS A 70 17.61 -2.48 -7.09
CA LYS A 70 18.42 -3.71 -7.06
C LYS A 70 17.74 -4.84 -6.28
N ALA A 71 17.00 -4.53 -5.21
CA ALA A 71 16.26 -5.53 -4.45
C ALA A 71 15.11 -6.13 -5.26
N VAL A 72 14.39 -5.31 -6.05
CA VAL A 72 13.33 -5.79 -6.97
C VAL A 72 13.92 -6.62 -8.08
N GLU A 73 14.98 -6.14 -8.75
CA GLU A 73 15.70 -6.88 -9.81
C GLU A 73 16.19 -8.24 -9.33
N LYS A 74 16.65 -8.33 -8.08
CA LYS A 74 17.02 -9.62 -7.46
C LYS A 74 15.83 -10.56 -7.32
N ASN A 75 14.63 -10.03 -7.02
CA ASN A 75 13.41 -10.84 -6.95
C ASN A 75 12.98 -11.30 -8.35
N VAL A 76 13.07 -10.43 -9.36
CA VAL A 76 12.84 -10.80 -10.77
C VAL A 76 13.73 -11.96 -11.17
N LYS A 77 15.05 -11.88 -10.93
CA LYS A 77 15.99 -12.97 -11.23
C LYS A 77 15.60 -14.27 -10.54
N LYS A 78 15.26 -14.22 -9.25
CA LYS A 78 14.84 -15.41 -8.52
C LYS A 78 13.60 -16.07 -9.13
N LEU A 79 12.61 -15.27 -9.55
CA LEU A 79 11.41 -15.79 -10.18
C LEU A 79 11.70 -16.38 -11.56
N THR A 80 12.57 -15.76 -12.34
CA THR A 80 12.99 -16.26 -13.67
C THR A 80 13.74 -17.58 -13.57
N ASP A 81 14.53 -17.77 -12.51
CA ASP A 81 15.31 -19.00 -12.30
C ASP A 81 14.45 -20.16 -11.76
N ILE A 82 13.27 -19.90 -11.24
CA ILE A 82 12.37 -20.92 -10.70
C ILE A 82 11.55 -21.55 -11.84
N LYS A 83 12.04 -22.63 -12.41
CA LYS A 83 11.29 -23.56 -13.26
C LYS A 83 10.44 -24.52 -12.41
N ARG A 84 9.54 -24.02 -11.60
CA ARG A 84 8.65 -24.88 -10.80
C ARG A 84 7.24 -24.84 -11.36
N ASP A 85 6.66 -26.03 -11.47
CA ASP A 85 5.22 -26.16 -11.50
C ASP A 85 4.69 -25.62 -10.16
N GLN A 86 4.07 -24.45 -10.18
CA GLN A 86 3.60 -23.74 -8.99
C GLN A 86 2.29 -24.36 -8.44
N GLY A 87 1.76 -25.37 -9.11
CA GLY A 87 0.45 -25.91 -8.79
C GLY A 87 -0.64 -24.89 -9.10
N ILE A 88 -1.65 -24.81 -8.23
CA ILE A 88 -2.77 -23.85 -8.40
C ILE A 88 -2.38 -22.52 -7.80
N THR A 89 -2.43 -21.47 -8.61
CA THR A 89 -2.10 -20.09 -8.28
C THR A 89 -3.37 -19.26 -8.04
N PHE A 90 -3.25 -18.12 -7.38
CA PHE A 90 -4.37 -17.26 -6.97
C PHE A 90 -5.24 -16.83 -8.17
N ASP A 91 -4.61 -16.47 -9.27
CA ASP A 91 -5.25 -16.08 -10.53
C ASP A 91 -6.18 -17.15 -11.12
N LYS A 92 -5.92 -18.44 -10.81
CA LYS A 92 -6.72 -19.59 -11.28
C LYS A 92 -7.87 -19.95 -10.34
N LEU A 93 -8.00 -19.28 -9.19
CA LEU A 93 -9.05 -19.58 -8.22
C LEU A 93 -10.40 -18.93 -8.55
N GLY A 94 -10.46 -18.02 -9.53
CA GLY A 94 -11.70 -17.34 -9.91
C GLY A 94 -12.24 -16.38 -8.83
N VAL A 95 -11.37 -15.83 -8.00
CA VAL A 95 -11.76 -14.87 -6.97
C VAL A 95 -12.08 -13.53 -7.63
N ASP A 96 -13.32 -13.11 -7.56
CA ASP A 96 -13.85 -11.87 -8.12
C ASP A 96 -14.16 -10.82 -7.03
N TYR A 97 -14.28 -11.23 -5.77
CA TYR A 97 -14.50 -10.34 -4.66
C TYR A 97 -13.65 -10.74 -3.45
N MET A 98 -12.98 -9.77 -2.83
CA MET A 98 -12.14 -10.02 -1.66
C MET A 98 -12.46 -9.07 -0.52
N PHE A 99 -12.88 -9.61 0.62
CA PHE A 99 -13.02 -8.90 1.88
C PHE A 99 -11.78 -9.13 2.74
N VAL A 100 -11.19 -8.05 3.22
CA VAL A 100 -9.99 -8.10 4.06
C VAL A 100 -10.32 -7.44 5.39
N ASP A 101 -10.47 -8.26 6.42
CA ASP A 101 -10.60 -7.77 7.79
C ASP A 101 -9.22 -7.40 8.35
N GLU A 102 -9.19 -6.49 9.33
CA GLU A 102 -7.96 -5.94 9.92
C GLU A 102 -6.95 -5.43 8.85
N ALA A 103 -7.48 -4.70 7.88
CA ALA A 103 -6.71 -4.22 6.73
C ALA A 103 -5.52 -3.32 7.09
N HIS A 104 -5.49 -2.76 8.31
CA HIS A 104 -4.36 -2.00 8.83
C HIS A 104 -3.06 -2.83 8.90
N GLU A 105 -3.14 -4.15 8.90
CA GLU A 105 -1.99 -5.07 8.83
C GLU A 105 -1.20 -4.93 7.51
N PHE A 106 -1.79 -4.32 6.47
CA PHE A 106 -1.18 -4.15 5.14
C PHE A 106 -0.73 -2.71 4.86
N LYS A 107 -0.83 -1.81 5.82
CA LYS A 107 -0.46 -0.39 5.67
C LYS A 107 1.03 -0.13 5.40
N ASN A 108 1.91 -1.10 5.68
CA ASN A 108 3.34 -1.00 5.42
C ASN A 108 3.70 -1.32 3.96
N LEU A 109 2.85 -0.94 3.01
CA LEU A 109 3.17 -1.01 1.59
C LEU A 109 4.28 -0.01 1.27
N TYR A 110 5.34 -0.50 0.61
CA TYR A 110 6.48 0.35 0.27
C TYR A 110 6.04 1.57 -0.54
N THR A 111 6.54 2.73 -0.14
CA THR A 111 6.22 4.00 -0.77
C THR A 111 7.48 4.64 -1.32
N TYR A 112 7.48 4.90 -2.63
CA TYR A 112 8.55 5.62 -3.30
C TYR A 112 8.43 7.10 -3.01
N THR A 113 9.50 7.72 -2.53
CA THR A 113 9.52 9.17 -2.27
C THR A 113 10.94 9.71 -2.42
N ALA A 114 11.06 10.87 -3.02
CA ALA A 114 12.28 11.65 -3.06
C ALA A 114 12.52 12.44 -1.76
N MET A 115 11.57 12.42 -0.84
CA MET A 115 11.71 13.08 0.46
C MET A 115 12.50 12.18 1.42
N SER A 116 13.52 12.72 2.08
CA SER A 116 14.34 11.99 3.03
C SER A 116 13.76 12.04 4.45
N ASN A 117 13.83 10.90 5.17
CA ASN A 117 13.52 10.80 6.60
C ASN A 117 12.13 11.29 7.05
N ILE A 118 11.09 11.05 6.24
CA ILE A 118 9.73 11.36 6.65
C ILE A 118 9.22 10.27 7.59
N ALA A 119 8.88 10.68 8.82
CA ALA A 119 8.29 9.77 9.79
C ALA A 119 6.91 9.29 9.30
N GLY A 120 6.70 7.97 9.36
CA GLY A 120 5.42 7.34 9.02
C GLY A 120 5.21 6.96 7.56
N VAL A 121 6.20 7.22 6.70
CA VAL A 121 6.21 6.69 5.33
C VAL A 121 7.04 5.41 5.31
N PRO A 122 6.46 4.24 4.96
CA PRO A 122 7.17 2.98 4.92
C PRO A 122 8.27 2.99 3.86
N GLN A 123 9.53 2.91 4.30
CA GLN A 123 10.70 2.81 3.43
C GLN A 123 11.30 1.40 3.37
N ALA A 124 10.76 0.48 4.17
CA ALA A 124 11.09 -0.94 4.12
C ALA A 124 10.00 -1.72 3.39
N ARG A 125 10.42 -2.67 2.54
CA ARG A 125 9.47 -3.51 1.81
C ARG A 125 8.88 -4.57 2.73
N SER A 126 7.57 -4.59 2.86
CA SER A 126 6.81 -5.69 3.45
C SER A 126 6.36 -6.63 2.35
N GLN A 127 6.86 -7.87 2.36
CA GLN A 127 6.40 -8.90 1.40
C GLN A 127 4.90 -9.15 1.54
N LYS A 128 4.38 -9.15 2.79
CA LYS A 128 2.95 -9.32 3.09
C LYS A 128 2.11 -8.25 2.40
N ALA A 129 2.50 -6.97 2.53
CA ALA A 129 1.78 -5.86 1.92
C ALA A 129 1.90 -5.85 0.38
N SER A 130 3.09 -6.16 -0.16
CA SER A 130 3.29 -6.24 -1.62
C SER A 130 2.49 -7.38 -2.24
N ASP A 131 2.43 -8.55 -1.61
CA ASP A 131 1.62 -9.68 -2.06
C ASP A 131 0.13 -9.35 -2.05
N MET A 132 -0.37 -8.75 -0.96
CA MET A 132 -1.76 -8.30 -0.88
C MET A 132 -2.06 -7.27 -1.97
N TYR A 133 -1.19 -6.29 -2.17
CA TYR A 133 -1.38 -5.25 -3.19
C TYR A 133 -1.44 -5.83 -4.60
N MET A 134 -0.54 -6.75 -4.94
CA MET A 134 -0.56 -7.42 -6.23
C MET A 134 -1.87 -8.18 -6.47
N LYS A 135 -2.37 -8.93 -5.46
CA LYS A 135 -3.64 -9.66 -5.53
C LYS A 135 -4.85 -8.72 -5.66
N CYS A 136 -4.86 -7.61 -4.91
CA CYS A 136 -5.88 -6.57 -5.05
C CYS A 136 -5.91 -6.01 -6.48
N LYS A 137 -4.74 -5.67 -7.03
CA LYS A 137 -4.64 -5.17 -8.40
C LYS A 137 -5.09 -6.19 -9.43
N PHE A 138 -4.75 -7.46 -9.24
CA PHE A 138 -5.21 -8.53 -10.12
C PHE A 138 -6.74 -8.61 -10.13
N ILE A 139 -7.40 -8.63 -8.95
CA ILE A 139 -8.85 -8.68 -8.85
C ILE A 139 -9.49 -7.45 -9.54
N GLN A 140 -9.01 -6.24 -9.24
CA GLN A 140 -9.54 -4.99 -9.81
C GLN A 140 -9.37 -4.92 -11.33
N LYS A 141 -8.18 -5.27 -11.86
CA LYS A 141 -7.92 -5.35 -13.31
C LYS A 141 -8.80 -6.40 -14.01
N SER A 142 -9.24 -7.43 -13.30
CA SER A 142 -10.16 -8.46 -13.80
C SER A 142 -11.65 -8.06 -13.69
N GLY A 143 -11.95 -6.85 -13.26
CA GLY A 143 -13.32 -6.34 -13.08
C GLY A 143 -13.98 -6.73 -11.75
N GLY A 144 -13.21 -7.32 -10.84
CA GLY A 144 -13.68 -7.65 -9.49
C GLY A 144 -13.50 -6.51 -8.50
N ASN A 145 -13.86 -6.76 -7.24
CA ASN A 145 -13.85 -5.75 -6.18
C ASN A 145 -13.08 -6.18 -4.94
N VAL A 146 -12.56 -5.19 -4.22
CA VAL A 146 -11.86 -5.39 -2.95
C VAL A 146 -12.49 -4.49 -1.89
N CYS A 147 -12.78 -5.07 -0.73
CA CYS A 147 -13.30 -4.36 0.43
C CYS A 147 -12.37 -4.54 1.63
N PHE A 148 -11.92 -3.44 2.21
CA PHE A 148 -11.08 -3.43 3.41
C PHE A 148 -11.91 -3.01 4.62
N ALA A 149 -11.86 -3.79 5.69
CA ALA A 149 -12.43 -3.45 6.98
C ALA A 149 -11.32 -3.24 8.01
N THR A 150 -11.41 -2.16 8.77
CA THR A 150 -10.47 -1.88 9.88
C THR A 150 -11.02 -0.83 10.83
N GLY A 151 -10.81 -1.00 12.12
CA GLY A 151 -11.08 0.03 13.13
C GLY A 151 -10.01 1.14 13.18
N THR A 152 -8.87 0.96 12.54
CA THR A 152 -7.72 1.87 12.63
C THR A 152 -7.07 2.11 11.27
N PRO A 153 -7.75 2.75 10.31
CA PRO A 153 -7.21 3.00 8.97
C PRO A 153 -5.98 3.91 9.02
N ILE A 154 -5.92 4.80 10.01
CA ILE A 154 -4.81 5.72 10.27
C ILE A 154 -4.43 5.58 11.74
N THR A 155 -3.19 5.21 12.05
CA THR A 155 -2.70 5.07 13.43
C THR A 155 -1.59 6.05 13.78
N ASN A 156 -0.62 6.25 12.89
CA ASN A 156 0.57 7.04 13.18
C ASN A 156 0.62 8.35 12.39
N THR A 157 0.20 8.32 11.13
CA THR A 157 0.30 9.48 10.26
C THR A 157 -0.72 9.41 9.12
N MET A 158 -1.14 10.57 8.64
CA MET A 158 -2.01 10.69 7.47
C MET A 158 -1.42 10.07 6.19
N ALA A 159 -0.10 9.86 6.13
CA ALA A 159 0.54 9.16 5.03
C ALA A 159 0.02 7.71 4.87
N GLU A 160 -0.51 7.11 5.94
CA GLU A 160 -1.16 5.80 5.88
C GLU A 160 -2.44 5.83 5.02
N LEU A 161 -3.10 6.98 4.93
CA LEU A 161 -4.26 7.17 4.07
C LEU A 161 -3.89 7.03 2.58
N PHE A 162 -2.74 7.58 2.18
CA PHE A 162 -2.22 7.38 0.82
C PHE A 162 -2.06 5.90 0.48
N THR A 163 -1.58 5.11 1.44
CA THR A 163 -1.47 3.66 1.25
C THR A 163 -2.83 2.99 1.04
N MET A 164 -3.85 3.38 1.81
CA MET A 164 -5.21 2.86 1.63
C MET A 164 -5.80 3.28 0.27
N GLN A 165 -5.59 4.52 -0.14
CA GLN A 165 -6.00 4.99 -1.47
C GLN A 165 -5.31 4.21 -2.60
N ARG A 166 -4.04 3.85 -2.45
CA ARG A 166 -3.36 2.99 -3.44
C ARG A 166 -4.00 1.62 -3.59
N TYR A 167 -4.49 1.02 -2.52
CA TYR A 167 -5.21 -0.25 -2.59
C TYR A 167 -6.59 -0.11 -3.25
N LEU A 168 -7.31 0.97 -2.96
CA LEU A 168 -8.74 1.06 -3.24
C LEU A 168 -9.09 1.95 -4.43
N GLN A 169 -8.28 2.98 -4.73
CA GLN A 169 -8.59 3.99 -5.75
C GLN A 169 -7.34 4.48 -6.52
N GLU A 170 -6.43 3.56 -6.89
CA GLU A 170 -5.19 3.95 -7.59
C GLU A 170 -5.47 4.64 -8.93
N GLU A 171 -6.47 4.18 -9.69
CA GLU A 171 -6.85 4.80 -10.98
C GLU A 171 -7.27 6.27 -10.80
N GLU A 172 -7.96 6.58 -9.70
CA GLU A 172 -8.33 7.97 -9.39
C GLU A 172 -7.10 8.80 -9.02
N LEU A 173 -6.17 8.23 -8.25
CA LEU A 173 -4.89 8.89 -7.97
C LEU A 173 -4.08 9.16 -9.25
N GLU A 174 -4.11 8.25 -10.22
CA GLU A 174 -3.49 8.42 -11.53
C GLU A 174 -4.18 9.51 -12.34
N ARG A 175 -5.52 9.50 -12.40
CA ARG A 175 -6.33 10.52 -13.07
C ARG A 175 -6.04 11.93 -12.57
N LEU A 176 -5.83 12.06 -11.26
CA LEU A 176 -5.50 13.33 -10.61
C LEU A 176 -4.00 13.68 -10.66
N ASN A 177 -3.15 12.83 -11.23
CA ASN A 177 -1.68 12.95 -11.24
C ASN A 177 -1.05 13.05 -9.84
N ILE A 178 -1.65 12.40 -8.83
CA ILE A 178 -1.17 12.32 -7.45
C ILE A 178 -0.90 10.87 -7.02
N HIS A 179 -0.69 9.97 -7.97
CA HIS A 179 -0.40 8.55 -7.73
C HIS A 179 0.98 8.30 -7.09
N ASN A 180 1.92 9.24 -7.20
CA ASN A 180 3.16 9.19 -6.43
C ASN A 180 3.01 9.96 -5.10
N PHE A 181 3.69 9.46 -4.06
CA PHE A 181 3.58 10.04 -2.72
C PHE A 181 3.97 11.52 -2.66
N ASP A 182 4.98 11.93 -3.41
CA ASP A 182 5.51 13.29 -3.35
C ASP A 182 4.51 14.31 -3.95
N ALA A 183 3.79 13.93 -4.99
CA ALA A 183 2.71 14.75 -5.56
C ALA A 183 1.50 14.80 -4.61
N TRP A 184 1.07 13.66 -4.09
CA TRP A 184 0.00 13.57 -3.10
C TRP A 184 0.33 14.40 -1.85
N ALA A 185 1.56 14.26 -1.37
CA ALA A 185 2.05 14.98 -0.22
C ALA A 185 2.08 16.51 -0.43
N LYS A 186 2.46 16.97 -1.61
CA LYS A 186 2.42 18.41 -1.96
C LYS A 186 1.00 18.95 -2.07
N THR A 187 0.06 18.10 -2.47
CA THR A 187 -1.35 18.48 -2.65
C THR A 187 -2.09 18.61 -1.32
N PHE A 188 -1.79 17.73 -0.36
CA PHE A 188 -2.57 17.61 0.87
C PHE A 188 -1.81 17.93 2.15
N GLY A 189 -0.50 18.17 2.09
CA GLY A 189 0.24 18.39 3.29
C GLY A 189 1.50 19.20 3.15
N LYS A 190 2.02 19.65 4.30
CA LYS A 190 3.27 20.39 4.41
C LYS A 190 4.25 19.60 5.28
N VAL A 191 5.42 19.34 4.72
CA VAL A 191 6.54 18.81 5.47
C VAL A 191 7.13 19.92 6.34
N ILE A 192 7.19 19.68 7.64
CA ILE A 192 7.84 20.57 8.61
C ILE A 192 9.10 19.89 9.11
N THR A 193 10.19 20.64 9.08
CA THR A 193 11.45 20.23 9.68
C THR A 193 11.48 20.67 11.13
N SER A 194 11.57 19.73 12.06
CA SER A 194 11.69 19.98 13.50
C SER A 194 13.03 19.44 14.02
N LEU A 195 13.58 20.14 15.01
CA LEU A 195 14.72 19.66 15.79
C LEU A 195 14.17 18.80 16.91
N GLU A 196 14.51 17.51 16.93
CA GLU A 196 14.07 16.58 17.95
C GLU A 196 15.27 16.00 18.69
N VAL A 197 15.09 15.67 19.96
CA VAL A 197 16.12 14.94 20.71
C VAL A 197 16.28 13.55 20.10
N SER A 198 17.52 13.14 19.85
CA SER A 198 17.80 11.79 19.33
C SER A 198 17.36 10.73 20.34
N VAL A 199 16.92 9.57 19.83
CA VAL A 199 16.34 8.49 20.64
C VAL A 199 17.33 7.96 21.71
N ASP A 200 18.61 8.09 21.45
CA ASP A 200 19.71 7.73 22.35
C ASP A 200 20.09 8.85 23.34
N GLY A 201 19.42 10.00 23.29
CA GLY A 201 19.71 11.15 24.17
C GLY A 201 21.03 11.86 23.87
N SER A 202 21.77 11.48 22.81
CA SER A 202 23.11 11.99 22.52
C SER A 202 23.16 13.38 21.88
N GLY A 203 22.00 13.93 21.48
CA GLY A 203 21.94 15.24 20.83
C GLY A 203 20.61 15.57 20.19
N PHE A 204 20.63 16.58 19.34
CA PHE A 204 19.49 16.98 18.51
C PHE A 204 19.66 16.45 17.10
N GLN A 205 18.59 15.91 16.53
CA GLN A 205 18.52 15.52 15.13
C GLN A 205 17.39 16.25 14.41
N THR A 206 17.65 16.62 13.19
CA THR A 206 16.63 17.22 12.33
C THR A 206 15.75 16.10 11.76
N ARG A 207 14.45 16.14 12.07
CA ARG A 207 13.46 15.24 11.49
C ARG A 207 12.45 16.01 10.65
N GLN A 208 12.14 15.44 9.50
CA GLN A 208 11.03 15.91 8.68
C GLN A 208 9.78 15.11 9.05
N ARG A 209 8.72 15.83 9.36
CA ARG A 209 7.42 15.23 9.64
C ARG A 209 6.36 15.83 8.74
N PHE A 210 5.47 15.00 8.32
CA PHE A 210 4.22 15.39 7.69
C PHE A 210 3.28 15.87 8.80
N ASN A 211 3.28 17.17 9.10
CA ASN A 211 2.66 17.67 10.35
C ASN A 211 1.51 18.63 10.11
N LYS A 212 1.40 19.26 8.93
CA LYS A 212 0.26 20.12 8.60
C LYS A 212 -0.41 19.60 7.35
N PHE A 213 -1.69 19.35 7.44
CA PHE A 213 -2.54 19.00 6.32
C PHE A 213 -3.37 20.19 5.92
N PHE A 214 -3.50 20.40 4.64
CA PHE A 214 -4.39 21.37 4.00
C PHE A 214 -5.21 20.63 2.95
N ASN A 215 -6.23 21.28 2.40
CA ASN A 215 -7.18 20.64 1.49
C ASN A 215 -7.80 19.36 2.06
N ILE A 216 -7.99 19.33 3.41
CA ILE A 216 -8.59 18.18 4.09
C ILE A 216 -10.00 17.86 3.55
N PRO A 217 -10.86 18.85 3.26
CA PRO A 217 -12.16 18.57 2.68
C PRO A 217 -12.07 17.81 1.36
N GLU A 218 -11.17 18.22 0.46
CA GLU A 218 -10.94 17.56 -0.83
C GLU A 218 -10.39 16.15 -0.66
N LEU A 219 -9.41 15.97 0.24
CA LEU A 219 -8.87 14.65 0.57
C LEU A 219 -9.95 13.72 1.12
N MET A 220 -10.75 14.21 2.05
CA MET A 220 -11.83 13.43 2.66
C MET A 220 -12.96 13.13 1.68
N ASN A 221 -13.28 14.05 0.77
CA ASN A 221 -14.26 13.81 -0.28
C ASN A 221 -13.78 12.72 -1.23
N SER A 222 -12.53 12.82 -1.70
CA SER A 222 -11.93 11.78 -2.54
C SER A 222 -11.91 10.42 -1.83
N PHE A 223 -11.55 10.37 -0.56
CA PHE A 223 -11.49 9.10 0.18
C PHE A 223 -12.90 8.52 0.43
N ARG A 224 -13.92 9.35 0.66
CA ARG A 224 -15.31 8.91 0.84
C ARG A 224 -15.94 8.28 -0.40
N GLU A 225 -15.38 8.48 -1.58
CA GLU A 225 -15.84 7.80 -2.80
C GLU A 225 -15.64 6.28 -2.70
N VAL A 226 -14.65 5.84 -1.91
CA VAL A 226 -14.28 4.43 -1.74
C VAL A 226 -14.35 3.95 -0.29
N ALA A 227 -14.71 4.81 0.66
CA ALA A 227 -14.71 4.48 2.09
C ALA A 227 -15.98 4.95 2.80
N GLU A 228 -16.59 4.03 3.53
CA GLU A 228 -17.62 4.32 4.53
C GLU A 228 -16.94 4.47 5.90
N ILE A 229 -17.17 5.60 6.56
CA ILE A 229 -16.53 5.94 7.84
C ILE A 229 -17.60 6.03 8.92
N GLN A 230 -17.56 5.13 9.89
CA GLN A 230 -18.42 5.12 11.05
C GLN A 230 -17.62 5.57 12.29
N THR A 231 -18.00 6.70 12.88
CA THR A 231 -17.38 7.18 14.12
C THR A 231 -18.10 6.62 15.34
N GLU A 232 -17.45 6.62 16.50
CA GLU A 232 -18.04 6.19 17.75
C GLU A 232 -19.34 6.93 18.08
N SER A 233 -19.40 8.24 17.82
CA SER A 233 -20.61 9.05 18.02
C SER A 233 -21.75 8.63 17.09
N MET A 234 -21.46 8.26 15.84
CA MET A 234 -22.47 7.76 14.90
C MET A 234 -23.02 6.41 15.35
N LEU A 235 -22.15 5.52 15.81
CA LEU A 235 -22.53 4.21 16.34
C LEU A 235 -23.39 4.35 17.60
N ASN A 236 -23.01 5.20 18.54
CA ASN A 236 -23.77 5.44 19.76
C ASN A 236 -25.16 6.02 19.47
N ASN A 237 -25.25 6.98 18.55
CA ASN A 237 -26.54 7.53 18.11
C ASN A 237 -27.42 6.46 17.45
N ALA A 238 -26.85 5.58 16.63
CA ALA A 238 -27.59 4.49 16.01
C ALA A 238 -28.12 3.48 17.04
N LEU A 239 -27.28 3.14 18.05
CA LEU A 239 -27.64 2.24 19.14
C LEU A 239 -28.74 2.85 20.07
N GLU A 240 -28.68 4.15 20.36
CA GLU A 240 -29.69 4.84 21.13
C GLU A 240 -31.03 4.84 20.38
N ASN A 241 -31.03 5.16 19.09
CA ASN A 241 -32.22 5.14 18.25
C ASN A 241 -32.83 3.74 18.11
N SER A 242 -31.99 2.67 18.11
CA SER A 242 -32.48 1.30 18.05
C SER A 242 -33.11 0.81 19.34
N LYS A 243 -32.81 1.42 20.49
CA LYS A 243 -33.45 1.12 21.79
C LYS A 243 -34.78 1.82 21.97
N LEU A 244 -35.11 2.77 21.09
CA LEU A 244 -36.38 3.50 21.10
C LEU A 244 -37.44 2.89 20.17
N GLN A 245 -37.12 1.82 19.46
CA GLN A 245 -38.02 0.95 18.71
C GLN A 245 -38.28 -0.35 19.46
#